data_13efaef2df8d908ebb43ca7388ef0e8a
#
_entry.id   13efaef2df8d908ebb43ca7388ef0e8a
#
_cell.length_a   1.000
_cell.length_b   1.000
_cell.length_c   1.000
_cell.angle_alpha   90.00
_cell.angle_beta   90.00
_cell.angle_gamma   90.00
#
_symmetry.space_group_name_H-M   'P 1'
#
loop_
_entity.id
_entity.type
_entity.pdbx_description
1 polymer ?
#
loop_
_entity_poly.entity_id
_entity_poly.type
_entity_poly.pdbx_seq_one_letter_code
_entity_poly.pdbx_strand_id
1 'polypeptide(L)'
;LAAVLGPTNTGKTHLAVERMLGHASGMIGLPLRLLAREIYDRIVKARGARAVALITGEEKIVPPRAHYFVCTVEAMPLAREVEFLAVDEIQLAADPERGHVFTHRLLHARGRHETLFLGAGTMGPLIRRLLPGVEIVGRERFSALTYAGPRKLTRLPRRTAVVAFSADEVYAIAELIRRQRGGAAVVMGSLSPRTRNAQVALYQSGEVDFLVATDAIGMGLNMDVGHVAFAGLRKFDGKRTRYLYAQEIGQIAGRAGRFRADGTFGVTGGCEDMDADLVARVEEHHFEPVTEAQWRNGDLDFQSLAALLRSLAAPAPRSGLKASAEALDETVLRQLAADAAITRVCADRSAMLRLWDACQTPDFRKTTPDDHLRLVRDLFGHLSTGTRRVPDDWMAGQLRQLDRTDGEIDALSTRLAGVRTLAYVANRPDWLADAAHWRSLTRGLEDRLSDTLHEKLMARFIDRRTSALVRGLGQREEILAGVARDGTVT
;
A
#
# COMPACT_ATOMS: atom_id res chain seq x y z
N LEU A 1 25.16 2.67 9.77
CA LEU A 1 24.31 2.06 8.75
C LEU A 1 23.97 0.64 9.17
N ALA A 2 22.70 0.32 9.38
CA ALA A 2 22.26 -1.01 9.78
C ALA A 2 21.03 -1.47 9.00
N ALA A 3 20.85 -2.78 8.91
CA ALA A 3 19.66 -3.43 8.38
C ALA A 3 19.05 -4.32 9.46
N VAL A 4 17.80 -4.03 9.84
CA VAL A 4 17.03 -4.81 10.81
C VAL A 4 16.10 -5.75 10.06
N LEU A 5 16.44 -7.01 10.04
CA LEU A 5 15.80 -8.02 9.19
C LEU A 5 15.11 -9.11 10.03
N GLY A 6 13.98 -9.58 9.53
CA GLY A 6 13.24 -10.67 10.18
C GLY A 6 11.80 -10.79 9.65
N PRO A 7 11.06 -11.79 10.14
CA PRO A 7 9.67 -12.02 9.76
C PRO A 7 8.74 -10.82 10.03
N THR A 8 7.51 -10.92 9.59
CA THR A 8 6.44 -10.01 10.00
C THR A 8 6.19 -10.10 11.51
N ASN A 9 5.61 -9.05 12.10
CA ASN A 9 5.26 -8.99 13.53
C ASN A 9 6.45 -9.08 14.50
N THR A 10 7.59 -8.50 14.14
CA THR A 10 8.79 -8.42 15.00
C THR A 10 9.09 -7.01 15.52
N GLY A 11 8.16 -6.06 15.31
CA GLY A 11 8.27 -4.70 15.82
C GLY A 11 9.35 -3.82 15.13
N LYS A 12 9.80 -4.17 13.92
CA LYS A 12 10.83 -3.42 13.17
C LYS A 12 10.47 -1.97 12.95
N THR A 13 9.27 -1.71 12.42
CA THR A 13 8.78 -0.36 12.15
C THR A 13 8.65 0.45 13.45
N HIS A 14 8.19 -0.20 14.55
CA HIS A 14 8.12 0.44 15.85
C HIS A 14 9.51 0.86 16.34
N LEU A 15 10.49 -0.04 16.26
CA LEU A 15 11.88 0.26 16.61
C LEU A 15 12.43 1.47 15.82
N ALA A 16 12.18 1.50 14.49
CA ALA A 16 12.67 2.60 13.66
C ALA A 16 12.04 3.94 14.06
N VAL A 17 10.74 3.96 14.38
CA VAL A 17 10.05 5.16 14.84
C VAL A 17 10.61 5.63 16.21
N GLU A 18 10.79 4.73 17.17
CA GLU A 18 11.36 5.08 18.48
C GLU A 18 12.79 5.62 18.34
N ARG A 19 13.63 4.99 17.51
CA ARG A 19 14.97 5.50 17.23
C ARG A 19 14.95 6.86 16.56
N MET A 20 14.08 7.05 15.56
CA MET A 20 13.90 8.33 14.89
C MET A 20 13.53 9.44 15.86
N LEU A 21 12.65 9.18 16.80
CA LEU A 21 12.23 10.15 17.83
C LEU A 21 13.31 10.45 18.87
N GLY A 22 14.37 9.66 18.94
CA GLY A 22 15.57 9.92 19.73
C GLY A 22 16.57 10.89 19.08
N HIS A 23 16.41 11.21 17.80
CA HIS A 23 17.21 12.17 17.05
C HIS A 23 16.52 13.52 16.95
N ALA A 24 17.27 14.61 16.72
CA ALA A 24 16.71 15.94 16.57
C ALA A 24 15.91 16.09 15.26
N SER A 25 16.23 15.29 14.24
CA SER A 25 15.49 15.23 12.99
C SER A 25 15.50 13.82 12.38
N GLY A 26 14.45 13.45 11.67
CA GLY A 26 14.38 12.13 11.07
C GLY A 26 13.43 12.02 9.89
N MET A 27 13.66 10.99 9.07
CA MET A 27 12.81 10.66 7.93
C MET A 27 12.58 9.14 7.89
N ILE A 28 11.34 8.74 7.63
CA ILE A 28 11.00 7.33 7.41
C ILE A 28 10.21 7.17 6.11
N GLY A 29 10.69 6.30 5.24
CA GLY A 29 10.03 5.88 4.00
C GLY A 29 9.26 4.58 4.22
N LEU A 30 7.97 4.60 3.93
CA LEU A 30 7.03 3.50 4.14
C LEU A 30 6.45 3.02 2.79
N PRO A 31 6.10 1.75 2.65
CA PRO A 31 5.69 1.19 1.36
C PRO A 31 4.32 1.64 0.87
N LEU A 32 3.46 2.11 1.78
CA LEU A 32 2.06 2.43 1.50
C LEU A 32 1.63 3.75 2.15
N ARG A 33 0.79 4.51 1.44
CA ARG A 33 0.15 5.74 1.94
C ARG A 33 -0.57 5.52 3.27
N LEU A 34 -1.29 4.40 3.40
CA LEU A 34 -2.02 4.08 4.63
C LEU A 34 -1.08 3.95 5.83
N LEU A 35 0.02 3.21 5.68
CA LEU A 35 1.00 3.03 6.75
C LEU A 35 1.70 4.34 7.08
N ALA A 36 2.01 5.15 6.06
CA ALA A 36 2.57 6.48 6.27
C ALA A 36 1.61 7.36 7.09
N ARG A 37 0.32 7.31 6.80
CA ARG A 37 -0.69 8.05 7.56
C ARG A 37 -0.81 7.56 9.01
N GLU A 38 -0.83 6.25 9.24
CA GLU A 38 -0.88 5.67 10.59
C GLU A 38 0.35 6.09 11.44
N ILE A 39 1.54 5.98 10.87
CA ILE A 39 2.78 6.38 11.54
C ILE A 39 2.82 7.89 11.78
N TYR A 40 2.38 8.70 10.81
CA TYR A 40 2.25 10.15 10.98
C TYR A 40 1.33 10.49 12.16
N ASP A 41 0.12 9.94 12.21
CA ASP A 41 -0.84 10.22 13.27
C ASP A 41 -0.30 9.79 14.65
N ARG A 42 0.45 8.69 14.71
CA ARG A 42 1.12 8.22 15.92
C ARG A 42 2.21 9.19 16.38
N ILE A 43 3.05 9.68 15.47
CA ILE A 43 4.13 10.63 15.82
C ILE A 43 3.55 12.00 16.20
N VAL A 44 2.47 12.44 15.52
CA VAL A 44 1.75 13.67 15.89
C VAL A 44 1.22 13.60 17.32
N LYS A 45 0.68 12.45 17.75
CA LYS A 45 0.26 12.27 19.16
C LYS A 45 1.44 12.39 20.14
N ALA A 46 2.63 11.98 19.75
CA ALA A 46 3.82 11.99 20.60
C ALA A 46 4.57 13.34 20.61
N ARG A 47 4.60 14.05 19.48
CA ARG A 47 5.45 15.23 19.23
C ARG A 47 4.70 16.50 18.81
N GLY A 48 3.41 16.39 18.57
CA GLY A 48 2.55 17.49 18.10
C GLY A 48 2.63 17.71 16.59
N ALA A 49 1.53 18.21 16.01
CA ALA A 49 1.36 18.36 14.56
C ALA A 49 2.36 19.34 13.90
N ARG A 50 2.93 20.29 14.67
CA ARG A 50 3.91 21.26 14.14
C ARG A 50 5.30 20.66 13.88
N ALA A 51 5.61 19.53 14.51
CA ALA A 51 6.92 18.88 14.42
C ALA A 51 7.01 17.83 13.32
N VAL A 52 5.86 17.41 12.74
CA VAL A 52 5.77 16.24 11.87
C VAL A 52 5.23 16.62 10.50
N ALA A 53 5.88 16.16 9.45
CA ALA A 53 5.42 16.25 8.07
C ALA A 53 4.93 14.89 7.57
N LEU A 54 3.90 14.90 6.71
CA LEU A 54 3.46 13.75 5.91
C LEU A 54 3.66 14.09 4.44
N ILE A 55 4.40 13.23 3.72
CA ILE A 55 4.69 13.44 2.29
C ILE A 55 4.43 12.15 1.54
N THR A 56 3.35 12.13 0.77
CA THR A 56 2.99 11.06 -0.15
C THR A 56 2.72 11.66 -1.53
N GLY A 57 2.51 10.82 -2.55
CA GLY A 57 2.11 11.31 -3.88
C GLY A 57 0.78 12.04 -3.90
N GLU A 58 -0.12 11.71 -2.97
CA GLU A 58 -1.51 12.17 -2.97
C GLU A 58 -1.83 13.09 -1.78
N GLU A 59 -0.93 13.19 -0.81
CA GLU A 59 -1.14 13.98 0.40
C GLU A 59 0.18 14.61 0.86
N LYS A 60 0.13 15.91 1.14
CA LYS A 60 1.31 16.65 1.59
C LYS A 60 0.93 17.61 2.72
N ILE A 61 1.44 17.32 3.91
CA ILE A 61 1.32 18.16 5.11
C ILE A 61 2.74 18.47 5.57
N VAL A 62 3.20 19.71 5.38
CA VAL A 62 4.57 20.11 5.72
C VAL A 62 4.54 21.40 6.54
N PRO A 63 4.42 21.31 7.88
CA PRO A 63 4.54 22.46 8.75
C PRO A 63 5.92 23.11 8.62
N PRO A 64 6.04 24.45 8.77
CA PRO A 64 7.33 25.14 8.62
C PRO A 64 8.42 24.68 9.58
N ARG A 65 8.04 24.15 10.74
CA ARG A 65 8.95 23.66 11.79
C ARG A 65 8.97 22.14 11.88
N ALA A 66 8.64 21.41 10.81
CA ALA A 66 8.72 19.96 10.82
C ALA A 66 10.16 19.48 10.93
N HIS A 67 10.40 18.59 11.88
CA HIS A 67 11.68 17.92 12.11
C HIS A 67 11.62 16.44 11.72
N TYR A 68 10.43 15.84 11.76
CA TYR A 68 10.19 14.46 11.43
C TYR A 68 9.37 14.36 10.16
N PHE A 69 9.82 13.54 9.22
CA PHE A 69 9.22 13.38 7.89
C PHE A 69 8.76 11.94 7.70
N VAL A 70 7.46 11.73 7.65
CA VAL A 70 6.86 10.44 7.33
C VAL A 70 6.45 10.46 5.88
N CYS A 71 7.01 9.56 5.09
CA CYS A 71 6.87 9.58 3.64
C CYS A 71 6.47 8.20 3.09
N THR A 72 5.83 8.16 1.92
CA THR A 72 5.98 6.96 1.10
C THR A 72 7.38 6.95 0.48
N VAL A 73 7.93 5.76 0.22
CA VAL A 73 9.31 5.60 -0.28
C VAL A 73 9.54 6.39 -1.56
N GLU A 74 8.53 6.44 -2.45
CA GLU A 74 8.57 7.20 -3.70
C GLU A 74 8.66 8.71 -3.48
N ALA A 75 7.98 9.21 -2.45
CA ALA A 75 7.84 10.64 -2.16
C ALA A 75 8.90 11.20 -1.18
N MET A 76 9.86 10.39 -0.75
CA MET A 76 10.93 10.83 0.14
C MET A 76 11.73 12.00 -0.45
N PRO A 77 11.80 13.17 0.22
CA PRO A 77 12.58 14.31 -0.24
C PRO A 77 14.07 14.14 0.10
N LEU A 78 14.80 13.37 -0.71
CA LEU A 78 16.19 12.98 -0.45
C LEU A 78 17.18 14.17 -0.41
N ALA A 79 16.84 15.29 -0.99
CA ALA A 79 17.64 16.52 -0.87
C ALA A 79 17.61 17.13 0.54
N ARG A 80 16.67 16.71 1.38
CA ARG A 80 16.59 17.16 2.78
C ARG A 80 17.46 16.30 3.66
N GLU A 81 18.47 16.92 4.24
CA GLU A 81 19.31 16.25 5.22
C GLU A 81 18.60 16.11 6.56
N VAL A 82 18.69 14.92 7.15
CA VAL A 82 18.16 14.59 8.48
C VAL A 82 19.20 13.76 9.25
N GLU A 83 19.12 13.76 10.58
CA GLU A 83 20.03 12.94 11.40
C GLU A 83 19.76 11.45 11.27
N PHE A 84 18.50 11.07 11.29
CA PHE A 84 18.05 9.69 11.18
C PHE A 84 17.29 9.47 9.87
N LEU A 85 17.55 8.35 9.20
CA LEU A 85 16.78 7.94 8.04
C LEU A 85 16.45 6.44 8.10
N ALA A 86 15.19 6.09 7.84
CA ALA A 86 14.78 4.69 7.72
C ALA A 86 13.99 4.44 6.43
N VAL A 87 14.13 3.22 5.88
CA VAL A 87 13.29 2.71 4.79
C VAL A 87 12.74 1.35 5.20
N ASP A 88 11.41 1.25 5.21
CA ASP A 88 10.70 0.03 5.60
C ASP A 88 10.37 -0.85 4.39
N GLU A 89 10.18 -2.15 4.64
CA GLU A 89 9.86 -3.19 3.66
C GLU A 89 10.86 -3.24 2.48
N ILE A 90 12.17 -3.19 2.81
CA ILE A 90 13.24 -3.08 1.79
C ILE A 90 13.30 -4.27 0.83
N GLN A 91 12.67 -5.43 1.13
CA GLN A 91 12.53 -6.53 0.20
C GLN A 91 11.73 -6.16 -1.07
N LEU A 92 10.96 -5.07 -1.03
CA LEU A 92 10.34 -4.51 -2.23
C LEU A 92 11.36 -4.01 -3.26
N ALA A 93 12.64 -3.94 -2.93
CA ALA A 93 13.70 -3.73 -3.94
C ALA A 93 13.71 -4.82 -5.03
N ALA A 94 13.17 -6.01 -4.76
CA ALA A 94 13.00 -7.07 -5.74
C ALA A 94 11.68 -6.99 -6.54
N ASP A 95 10.76 -6.09 -6.17
CA ASP A 95 9.46 -5.94 -6.83
C ASP A 95 9.63 -5.47 -8.29
N PRO A 96 8.98 -6.13 -9.27
CA PRO A 96 9.14 -5.79 -10.70
C PRO A 96 8.71 -4.37 -11.07
N GLU A 97 7.71 -3.80 -10.38
CA GLU A 97 7.14 -2.48 -10.71
C GLU A 97 7.81 -1.36 -9.92
N ARG A 98 7.96 -1.54 -8.61
CA ARG A 98 8.40 -0.51 -7.67
C ARG A 98 9.84 -0.67 -7.20
N GLY A 99 10.46 -1.82 -7.47
CA GLY A 99 11.73 -2.21 -6.86
C GLY A 99 12.87 -1.23 -7.16
N HIS A 100 12.89 -0.63 -8.34
CA HIS A 100 13.92 0.35 -8.70
C HIS A 100 13.93 1.57 -7.76
N VAL A 101 12.78 1.99 -7.24
CA VAL A 101 12.70 3.08 -6.27
C VAL A 101 13.30 2.66 -4.93
N PHE A 102 12.93 1.50 -4.41
CA PHE A 102 13.49 0.95 -3.16
C PHE A 102 14.99 0.74 -3.27
N THR A 103 15.45 0.20 -4.41
CA THR A 103 16.87 0.03 -4.70
C THR A 103 17.62 1.36 -4.70
N HIS A 104 17.06 2.39 -5.32
CA HIS A 104 17.65 3.73 -5.29
C HIS A 104 17.78 4.24 -3.84
N ARG A 105 16.76 4.05 -2.99
CA ARG A 105 16.84 4.44 -1.57
C ARG A 105 17.88 3.60 -0.83
N LEU A 106 17.92 2.29 -1.06
CA LEU A 106 18.92 1.40 -0.47
C LEU A 106 20.35 1.87 -0.79
N LEU A 107 20.61 2.28 -2.01
CA LEU A 107 21.92 2.68 -2.47
C LEU A 107 22.31 4.11 -2.05
N HIS A 108 21.37 5.06 -2.03
CA HIS A 108 21.67 6.49 -1.96
C HIS A 108 21.09 7.24 -0.75
N ALA A 109 20.03 6.73 -0.11
CA ALA A 109 19.40 7.42 1.03
C ALA A 109 20.20 7.21 2.31
N ARG A 110 20.61 8.30 2.96
CA ARG A 110 21.40 8.27 4.21
C ARG A 110 20.95 9.35 5.18
N GLY A 111 20.85 8.98 6.46
CA GLY A 111 20.84 9.94 7.56
C GLY A 111 22.28 10.33 7.93
N ARG A 112 22.44 11.50 8.47
CA ARG A 112 23.77 12.00 8.88
C ARG A 112 24.40 11.16 10.00
N HIS A 113 23.59 10.72 10.97
CA HIS A 113 24.05 9.96 12.12
C HIS A 113 23.68 8.49 12.00
N GLU A 114 22.46 8.19 11.59
CA GLU A 114 21.97 6.84 11.54
C GLU A 114 21.10 6.58 10.31
N THR A 115 21.27 5.38 9.72
CA THR A 115 20.40 4.89 8.64
C THR A 115 20.01 3.46 8.95
N LEU A 116 18.69 3.18 8.91
CA LEU A 116 18.12 1.84 9.09
C LEU A 116 17.36 1.38 7.86
N PHE A 117 17.67 0.18 7.39
CA PHE A 117 16.86 -0.54 6.43
C PHE A 117 16.09 -1.67 7.13
N LEU A 118 14.76 -1.69 6.98
CA LEU A 118 13.90 -2.67 7.65
C LEU A 118 13.31 -3.61 6.61
N GLY A 119 13.28 -4.91 6.89
CA GLY A 119 12.70 -5.84 5.93
C GLY A 119 12.77 -7.30 6.32
N ALA A 120 12.50 -8.16 5.34
CA ALA A 120 12.56 -9.60 5.48
C ALA A 120 14.00 -10.10 5.57
N GLY A 121 14.21 -11.21 6.29
CA GLY A 121 15.50 -11.88 6.42
C GLY A 121 16.14 -12.30 5.08
N THR A 122 15.30 -12.56 4.07
CA THR A 122 15.71 -12.92 2.71
C THR A 122 16.61 -11.87 2.03
N MET A 123 16.59 -10.63 2.50
CA MET A 123 17.42 -9.54 1.97
C MET A 123 18.87 -9.57 2.44
N GLY A 124 19.18 -10.31 3.49
CA GLY A 124 20.50 -10.30 4.14
C GLY A 124 21.69 -10.48 3.18
N PRO A 125 21.75 -11.54 2.37
CA PRO A 125 22.85 -11.77 1.42
C PRO A 125 23.00 -10.64 0.40
N LEU A 126 21.89 -10.14 -0.15
CA LEU A 126 21.90 -9.07 -1.13
C LEU A 126 22.37 -7.74 -0.52
N ILE A 127 21.89 -7.40 0.67
CA ILE A 127 22.30 -6.16 1.37
C ILE A 127 23.79 -6.18 1.67
N ARG A 128 24.36 -7.29 2.16
CA ARG A 128 25.81 -7.41 2.37
C ARG A 128 26.61 -7.18 1.09
N ARG A 129 26.10 -7.68 -0.04
CA ARG A 129 26.74 -7.49 -1.37
C ARG A 129 26.68 -6.04 -1.84
N LEU A 130 25.52 -5.41 -1.67
CA LEU A 130 25.30 -4.04 -2.17
C LEU A 130 25.83 -2.96 -1.24
N LEU A 131 25.91 -3.21 0.06
CA LEU A 131 26.34 -2.28 1.09
C LEU A 131 27.44 -2.90 1.96
N PRO A 132 28.68 -2.95 1.49
CA PRO A 132 29.80 -3.45 2.30
C PRO A 132 29.90 -2.70 3.62
N GLY A 133 30.09 -3.43 4.73
CA GLY A 133 30.17 -2.86 6.07
C GLY A 133 28.83 -2.54 6.76
N VAL A 134 27.70 -2.89 6.15
CA VAL A 134 26.39 -2.78 6.82
C VAL A 134 26.30 -3.75 8.00
N GLU A 135 25.85 -3.26 9.13
CA GLU A 135 25.48 -4.10 10.28
C GLU A 135 24.12 -4.75 10.02
N ILE A 136 24.03 -6.08 10.14
CA ILE A 136 22.78 -6.80 10.01
C ILE A 136 22.33 -7.28 11.38
N VAL A 137 21.18 -6.79 11.84
CA VAL A 137 20.52 -7.17 13.08
C VAL A 137 19.34 -8.06 12.74
N GLY A 138 19.45 -9.35 13.08
CA GLY A 138 18.35 -10.31 12.94
C GLY A 138 17.29 -10.10 14.02
N ARG A 139 16.03 -10.25 13.66
CA ARG A 139 14.92 -10.30 14.62
C ARG A 139 14.10 -11.55 14.39
N GLU A 140 13.88 -12.28 15.45
CA GLU A 140 13.00 -13.44 15.46
C GLU A 140 11.57 -13.03 15.77
N ARG A 141 10.62 -13.85 15.33
CA ARG A 141 9.22 -13.67 15.67
C ARG A 141 9.00 -14.05 17.14
N PHE A 142 8.21 -13.25 17.85
CA PHE A 142 7.94 -13.46 19.28
C PHE A 142 6.87 -14.54 19.54
N SER A 143 6.12 -14.98 18.55
CA SER A 143 5.01 -15.93 18.66
C SER A 143 5.11 -17.02 17.61
N ALA A 144 4.60 -18.20 17.90
CA ALA A 144 4.52 -19.30 16.94
C ALA A 144 3.50 -19.00 15.84
N LEU A 145 3.76 -19.52 14.65
CA LEU A 145 2.83 -19.56 13.54
C LEU A 145 2.65 -21.02 13.14
N THR A 146 1.43 -21.55 13.24
CA THR A 146 1.17 -22.98 13.07
C THR A 146 0.11 -23.22 12.00
N TYR A 147 0.32 -24.23 11.16
CA TYR A 147 -0.66 -24.64 10.15
C TYR A 147 -1.82 -25.40 10.78
N ALA A 148 -3.05 -25.01 10.47
CA ALA A 148 -4.26 -25.58 11.04
C ALA A 148 -5.09 -26.43 10.06
N GLY A 149 -4.55 -26.68 8.86
CA GLY A 149 -5.21 -27.46 7.82
C GLY A 149 -6.40 -26.77 7.14
N PRO A 150 -7.11 -27.49 6.27
CA PRO A 150 -8.28 -26.99 5.59
C PRO A 150 -9.51 -26.89 6.50
N ARG A 151 -10.27 -25.80 6.42
CA ARG A 151 -11.49 -25.58 7.19
C ARG A 151 -12.60 -24.98 6.33
N LYS A 152 -13.84 -25.46 6.49
CA LYS A 152 -15.01 -24.81 5.88
C LYS A 152 -15.19 -23.41 6.45
N LEU A 153 -15.68 -22.46 5.63
CA LEU A 153 -15.94 -21.08 6.07
C LEU A 153 -16.81 -21.00 7.33
N THR A 154 -17.79 -21.90 7.45
CA THR A 154 -18.66 -22.01 8.65
C THR A 154 -17.95 -22.43 9.93
N ARG A 155 -16.78 -23.08 9.83
CA ARG A 155 -16.01 -23.60 10.94
C ARG A 155 -14.73 -22.81 11.24
N LEU A 156 -14.53 -21.70 10.55
CA LEU A 156 -13.41 -20.80 10.83
C LEU A 156 -13.56 -20.20 12.24
N PRO A 157 -12.47 -20.08 13.00
CA PRO A 157 -12.50 -19.45 14.31
C PRO A 157 -12.85 -17.96 14.20
N ARG A 158 -13.27 -17.36 15.29
CA ARG A 158 -13.39 -15.89 15.37
C ARG A 158 -12.03 -15.24 15.17
N ARG A 159 -12.02 -13.98 14.80
CA ARG A 159 -10.78 -13.22 14.52
C ARG A 159 -10.00 -13.81 13.35
N THR A 160 -10.71 -14.33 12.35
CA THR A 160 -10.12 -14.84 11.11
C THR A 160 -10.11 -13.78 10.00
N ALA A 161 -8.97 -13.70 9.32
CA ALA A 161 -8.85 -13.04 8.03
C ALA A 161 -8.86 -14.09 6.91
N VAL A 162 -9.84 -14.01 5.99
CA VAL A 162 -9.90 -14.84 4.79
C VAL A 162 -9.27 -14.07 3.64
N VAL A 163 -8.31 -14.65 2.95
CA VAL A 163 -7.56 -14.00 1.89
C VAL A 163 -7.87 -14.60 0.54
N ALA A 164 -8.29 -13.76 -0.39
CA ALA A 164 -8.56 -14.08 -1.79
C ALA A 164 -7.78 -13.14 -2.72
N PHE A 165 -7.73 -13.44 -4.02
CA PHE A 165 -6.82 -12.75 -4.93
C PHE A 165 -7.53 -12.00 -6.07
N SER A 166 -8.86 -11.89 -5.99
CA SER A 166 -9.66 -11.03 -6.84
C SER A 166 -10.76 -10.32 -6.03
N ALA A 167 -11.25 -9.19 -6.53
CA ALA A 167 -12.36 -8.47 -5.90
C ALA A 167 -13.64 -9.31 -5.87
N ASP A 168 -13.91 -10.03 -6.95
CA ASP A 168 -15.10 -10.90 -7.07
C ASP A 168 -15.09 -12.02 -6.04
N GLU A 169 -13.94 -12.67 -5.83
CA GLU A 169 -13.80 -13.69 -4.77
C GLU A 169 -13.96 -13.09 -3.38
N VAL A 170 -13.37 -11.92 -3.10
CA VAL A 170 -13.53 -11.22 -1.83
C VAL A 170 -15.02 -10.94 -1.57
N TYR A 171 -15.74 -10.42 -2.54
CA TYR A 171 -17.17 -10.12 -2.40
C TYR A 171 -18.01 -11.39 -2.23
N ALA A 172 -17.74 -12.44 -3.01
CA ALA A 172 -18.45 -13.70 -2.88
C ALA A 172 -18.28 -14.35 -1.50
N ILE A 173 -17.05 -14.35 -0.98
CA ILE A 173 -16.75 -14.88 0.35
C ILE A 173 -17.40 -14.02 1.44
N ALA A 174 -17.31 -12.69 1.34
CA ALA A 174 -17.92 -11.78 2.31
C ALA A 174 -19.46 -11.95 2.36
N GLU A 175 -20.12 -12.16 1.22
CA GLU A 175 -21.56 -12.47 1.16
C GLU A 175 -21.89 -13.81 1.79
N LEU A 176 -21.08 -14.85 1.58
CA LEU A 176 -21.27 -16.15 2.23
C LEU A 176 -21.14 -16.05 3.75
N ILE A 177 -20.13 -15.33 4.23
CA ILE A 177 -19.92 -15.10 5.66
C ILE A 177 -21.09 -14.28 6.24
N ARG A 178 -21.56 -13.25 5.52
CA ARG A 178 -22.75 -12.49 5.96
C ARG A 178 -23.94 -13.40 6.21
N ARG A 179 -24.25 -14.29 5.29
CA ARG A 179 -25.42 -15.20 5.38
C ARG A 179 -25.27 -16.20 6.52
N GLN A 180 -24.06 -16.64 6.85
CA GLN A 180 -23.82 -17.75 7.78
C GLN A 180 -23.33 -17.30 9.16
N ARG A 181 -22.66 -16.16 9.22
CA ARG A 181 -21.92 -15.71 10.41
C ARG A 181 -22.19 -14.23 10.76
N GLY A 182 -23.12 -13.57 10.08
CA GLY A 182 -23.56 -12.21 10.36
C GLY A 182 -22.79 -11.12 9.62
N GLY A 183 -21.58 -11.34 9.17
CA GLY A 183 -20.86 -10.37 8.35
C GLY A 183 -19.36 -10.42 8.45
N ALA A 184 -18.74 -9.71 7.51
CA ALA A 184 -17.30 -9.53 7.43
C ALA A 184 -16.95 -8.09 7.03
N ALA A 185 -15.89 -7.57 7.58
CA ALA A 185 -15.24 -6.39 7.05
C ALA A 185 -14.46 -6.75 5.76
N VAL A 186 -14.38 -5.81 4.83
CA VAL A 186 -13.71 -6.01 3.54
C VAL A 186 -12.50 -5.09 3.42
N VAL A 187 -11.32 -5.65 3.11
CA VAL A 187 -10.08 -4.89 2.95
C VAL A 187 -9.39 -5.26 1.63
N MET A 188 -9.27 -4.29 0.75
CA MET A 188 -8.62 -4.44 -0.56
C MET A 188 -7.64 -3.30 -0.82
N GLY A 189 -6.65 -3.54 -1.68
CA GLY A 189 -5.66 -2.53 -2.07
C GLY A 189 -6.26 -1.32 -2.79
N SER A 190 -7.42 -1.50 -3.45
CA SER A 190 -8.15 -0.43 -4.15
C SER A 190 -8.90 0.53 -3.23
N LEU A 191 -9.14 0.17 -1.96
CA LEU A 191 -9.85 1.03 -1.01
C LEU A 191 -9.00 2.24 -0.61
N SER A 192 -9.65 3.38 -0.43
CA SER A 192 -9.01 4.56 0.16
C SER A 192 -8.55 4.27 1.60
N PRO A 193 -7.54 4.99 2.12
CA PRO A 193 -7.11 4.85 3.51
C PRO A 193 -8.26 5.01 4.50
N ARG A 194 -9.16 5.98 4.26
CA ARG A 194 -10.32 6.24 5.11
C ARG A 194 -11.30 5.06 5.15
N THR A 195 -11.72 4.54 3.99
CA THR A 195 -12.60 3.37 3.90
C THR A 195 -11.96 2.14 4.53
N ARG A 196 -10.67 1.91 4.25
CA ARG A 196 -9.94 0.77 4.81
C ARG A 196 -9.86 0.83 6.33
N ASN A 197 -9.54 2.00 6.90
CA ASN A 197 -9.49 2.18 8.35
C ASN A 197 -10.87 1.96 8.99
N ALA A 198 -11.95 2.43 8.36
CA ALA A 198 -13.29 2.21 8.85
C ALA A 198 -13.67 0.71 8.84
N GLN A 199 -13.34 -0.03 7.78
CA GLN A 199 -13.54 -1.48 7.72
C GLN A 199 -12.69 -2.23 8.78
N VAL A 200 -11.44 -1.84 8.97
CA VAL A 200 -10.57 -2.40 10.01
C VAL A 200 -11.13 -2.10 11.41
N ALA A 201 -11.67 -0.92 11.64
CA ALA A 201 -12.29 -0.56 12.93
C ALA A 201 -13.49 -1.44 13.27
N LEU A 202 -14.34 -1.79 12.30
CA LEU A 202 -15.45 -2.75 12.50
C LEU A 202 -14.95 -4.13 12.97
N TYR A 203 -13.87 -4.59 12.38
CA TYR A 203 -13.25 -5.85 12.77
C TYR A 203 -12.57 -5.73 14.15
N GLN A 204 -11.83 -4.65 14.41
CA GLN A 204 -11.12 -4.46 15.68
C GLN A 204 -12.07 -4.30 16.86
N SER A 205 -13.17 -3.57 16.69
CA SER A 205 -14.21 -3.39 17.73
C SER A 205 -14.97 -4.67 18.04
N GLY A 206 -14.84 -5.73 17.22
CA GLY A 206 -15.59 -6.96 17.34
C GLY A 206 -17.04 -6.84 16.84
N GLU A 207 -17.39 -5.78 16.12
CA GLU A 207 -18.69 -5.69 15.45
C GLU A 207 -18.88 -6.79 14.41
N VAL A 208 -17.77 -7.22 13.78
CA VAL A 208 -17.67 -8.44 12.96
C VAL A 208 -16.47 -9.28 13.41
N ASP A 209 -16.61 -10.61 13.35
CA ASP A 209 -15.57 -11.57 13.71
C ASP A 209 -14.62 -11.91 12.56
N PHE A 210 -15.00 -11.54 11.34
CA PHE A 210 -14.31 -11.91 10.10
C PHE A 210 -13.88 -10.69 9.32
N LEU A 211 -12.73 -10.84 8.68
CA LEU A 211 -12.20 -9.94 7.68
C LEU A 211 -12.01 -10.72 6.38
N VAL A 212 -12.45 -10.19 5.24
CA VAL A 212 -12.12 -10.74 3.93
C VAL A 212 -11.23 -9.74 3.20
N ALA A 213 -10.08 -10.18 2.76
CA ALA A 213 -9.07 -9.28 2.22
C ALA A 213 -8.39 -9.83 0.98
N THR A 214 -7.77 -8.95 0.20
CA THR A 214 -6.74 -9.35 -0.76
C THR A 214 -5.38 -9.50 -0.07
N ASP A 215 -4.33 -9.84 -0.81
CA ASP A 215 -2.94 -9.86 -0.33
C ASP A 215 -2.47 -8.50 0.25
N ALA A 216 -3.23 -7.42 0.05
CA ALA A 216 -3.03 -6.14 0.72
C ALA A 216 -2.99 -6.24 2.26
N ILE A 217 -3.56 -7.30 2.86
CA ILE A 217 -3.44 -7.57 4.29
C ILE A 217 -1.98 -7.83 4.71
N GLY A 218 -1.17 -8.40 3.83
CA GLY A 218 0.24 -8.70 4.07
C GLY A 218 1.10 -7.45 4.32
N MET A 219 0.64 -6.27 3.91
CA MET A 219 1.38 -5.03 4.04
C MET A 219 0.60 -3.98 4.85
N GLY A 220 1.21 -3.46 5.91
CA GLY A 220 0.84 -2.19 6.52
C GLY A 220 -0.43 -2.12 7.37
N LEU A 221 -1.07 -3.23 7.74
CA LEU A 221 -2.22 -3.19 8.65
C LEU A 221 -1.86 -3.77 10.02
N ASN A 222 -1.96 -2.94 11.04
CA ASN A 222 -1.80 -3.37 12.43
C ASN A 222 -3.15 -3.87 12.96
N MET A 223 -3.43 -5.17 12.75
CA MET A 223 -4.68 -5.81 13.14
C MET A 223 -4.43 -7.00 14.05
N ASP A 224 -5.39 -7.25 14.94
CA ASP A 224 -5.41 -8.42 15.80
C ASP A 224 -6.12 -9.58 15.08
N VAL A 225 -5.34 -10.35 14.32
CA VAL A 225 -5.80 -11.52 13.56
C VAL A 225 -5.30 -12.78 14.26
N GLY A 226 -6.20 -13.67 14.66
CA GLY A 226 -5.84 -14.96 15.28
C GLY A 226 -5.55 -16.06 14.24
N HIS A 227 -6.27 -16.04 13.13
CA HIS A 227 -6.18 -17.03 12.08
C HIS A 227 -6.22 -16.40 10.69
N VAL A 228 -5.37 -16.87 9.78
CA VAL A 228 -5.40 -16.51 8.35
C VAL A 228 -5.80 -17.73 7.54
N ALA A 229 -6.89 -17.60 6.76
CA ALA A 229 -7.37 -18.66 5.86
C ALA A 229 -7.23 -18.23 4.40
N PHE A 230 -6.48 -18.99 3.62
CA PHE A 230 -6.35 -18.75 2.18
C PHE A 230 -7.53 -19.37 1.42
N ALA A 231 -8.25 -18.56 0.66
CA ALA A 231 -9.32 -19.02 -0.20
C ALA A 231 -8.82 -19.58 -1.54
N GLY A 232 -7.57 -19.27 -1.89
CA GLY A 232 -6.86 -19.79 -3.05
C GLY A 232 -5.35 -19.61 -2.86
N LEU A 233 -4.56 -20.36 -3.63
CA LEU A 233 -3.09 -20.30 -3.61
C LEU A 233 -2.52 -19.74 -4.92
N ARG A 234 -3.37 -19.17 -5.77
CA ARG A 234 -2.99 -18.57 -7.05
C ARG A 234 -3.41 -17.13 -7.13
N LYS A 235 -2.58 -16.32 -7.78
CA LYS A 235 -2.91 -14.91 -8.08
C LYS A 235 -2.51 -14.53 -9.50
N PHE A 236 -3.16 -13.53 -10.05
CA PHE A 236 -2.73 -12.86 -11.27
C PHE A 236 -1.64 -11.84 -10.94
N ASP A 237 -0.47 -11.97 -11.57
CA ASP A 237 0.71 -11.13 -11.31
C ASP A 237 0.86 -9.94 -12.28
N GLY A 238 -0.21 -9.61 -13.01
CA GLY A 238 -0.21 -8.59 -14.06
C GLY A 238 0.04 -9.16 -15.47
N LYS A 239 0.57 -10.40 -15.57
CA LYS A 239 0.88 -11.07 -16.84
C LYS A 239 0.21 -12.44 -16.95
N ARG A 240 0.25 -13.22 -15.89
CA ARG A 240 -0.29 -14.59 -15.84
C ARG A 240 -0.79 -14.95 -14.46
N THR A 241 -1.67 -15.93 -14.39
CA THR A 241 -2.05 -16.57 -13.13
C THR A 241 -0.95 -17.56 -12.73
N ARG A 242 -0.43 -17.42 -11.50
CA ARG A 242 0.62 -18.29 -10.93
C ARG A 242 0.32 -18.65 -9.48
N TYR A 243 0.97 -19.69 -9.00
CA TYR A 243 1.00 -19.98 -7.57
C TYR A 243 1.70 -18.86 -6.77
N LEU A 244 1.25 -18.69 -5.53
CA LEU A 244 1.93 -17.84 -4.56
C LEU A 244 3.31 -18.43 -4.25
N TYR A 245 4.29 -17.57 -4.12
CA TYR A 245 5.57 -17.98 -3.58
C TYR A 245 5.47 -18.19 -2.06
N ALA A 246 6.29 -19.08 -1.51
CA ALA A 246 6.32 -19.37 -0.07
C ALA A 246 6.47 -18.11 0.78
N GLN A 247 7.29 -17.16 0.34
CA GLN A 247 7.48 -15.87 1.01
C GLN A 247 6.22 -14.98 0.99
N GLU A 248 5.40 -15.03 -0.07
CA GLU A 248 4.13 -14.30 -0.14
C GLU A 248 3.13 -14.90 0.85
N ILE A 249 3.04 -16.24 0.90
CA ILE A 249 2.23 -16.95 1.88
C ILE A 249 2.71 -16.63 3.29
N GLY A 250 4.01 -16.66 3.55
CA GLY A 250 4.60 -16.33 4.84
C GLY A 250 4.34 -14.88 5.28
N GLN A 251 4.35 -13.93 4.35
CA GLN A 251 4.04 -12.54 4.64
C GLN A 251 2.56 -12.33 5.02
N ILE A 252 1.66 -13.03 4.32
CA ILE A 252 0.22 -12.97 4.59
C ILE A 252 -0.10 -13.75 5.87
N ALA A 253 0.30 -15.02 5.97
CA ALA A 253 0.09 -15.87 7.13
C ALA A 253 0.70 -15.27 8.41
N GLY A 254 1.85 -14.61 8.28
CA GLY A 254 2.55 -13.95 9.37
C GLY A 254 1.77 -12.80 10.01
N ARG A 255 0.62 -12.40 9.47
CA ARG A 255 -0.32 -11.47 10.12
C ARG A 255 -1.14 -12.13 11.22
N ALA A 256 -1.23 -13.47 11.23
CA ALA A 256 -1.84 -14.20 12.33
C ALA A 256 -0.94 -14.15 13.57
N GLY A 257 -1.52 -13.92 14.72
CA GLY A 257 -0.82 -13.72 15.99
C GLY A 257 -0.32 -12.30 16.17
N ARG A 258 -0.26 -11.84 17.40
CA ARG A 258 0.18 -10.47 17.72
C ARG A 258 1.10 -10.49 18.93
N PHE A 259 2.29 -9.87 18.79
CA PHE A 259 3.29 -9.81 19.84
C PHE A 259 3.63 -11.22 20.37
N ARG A 260 3.13 -11.61 21.55
CA ARG A 260 3.34 -12.94 22.16
C ARG A 260 2.16 -13.90 21.92
N ALA A 261 1.07 -13.46 21.31
CA ALA A 261 -0.04 -14.35 21.00
C ALA A 261 0.26 -15.14 19.73
N ASP A 262 0.19 -16.45 19.82
CA ASP A 262 0.40 -17.37 18.70
C ASP A 262 -0.67 -17.16 17.62
N GLY A 263 -0.28 -17.40 16.38
CA GLY A 263 -1.15 -17.32 15.22
C GLY A 263 -1.27 -18.67 14.52
N THR A 264 -2.37 -18.84 13.83
CA THR A 264 -2.58 -20.00 12.96
C THR A 264 -2.92 -19.59 11.55
N PHE A 265 -2.57 -20.44 10.59
CA PHE A 265 -2.97 -20.26 9.20
C PHE A 265 -3.46 -21.57 8.59
N GLY A 266 -4.17 -21.49 7.49
CA GLY A 266 -4.68 -22.66 6.79
C GLY A 266 -5.37 -22.25 5.50
N VAL A 267 -6.10 -23.18 4.91
CA VAL A 267 -6.86 -22.98 3.68
C VAL A 267 -8.35 -23.15 3.93
N THR A 268 -9.19 -22.52 3.09
CA THR A 268 -10.64 -22.77 3.12
C THR A 268 -10.96 -24.13 2.53
N GLY A 269 -12.13 -24.70 2.84
CA GLY A 269 -12.51 -26.04 2.39
C GLY A 269 -12.71 -26.19 0.87
N GLY A 270 -12.68 -25.09 0.11
CA GLY A 270 -12.73 -25.09 -1.38
C GLY A 270 -11.37 -24.86 -2.03
N CYS A 271 -10.33 -24.60 -1.22
CA CYS A 271 -8.96 -24.40 -1.69
C CYS A 271 -8.19 -25.74 -1.66
N GLU A 272 -7.24 -25.93 -2.58
CA GLU A 272 -6.26 -27.02 -2.48
C GLU A 272 -5.45 -26.89 -1.19
N ASP A 273 -5.07 -28.05 -0.60
CA ASP A 273 -4.27 -28.06 0.63
C ASP A 273 -2.81 -27.68 0.33
N MET A 274 -2.11 -27.19 1.35
CA MET A 274 -0.67 -26.89 1.25
C MET A 274 0.13 -28.18 1.48
N ASP A 275 1.15 -28.41 0.66
CA ASP A 275 2.06 -29.51 0.89
C ASP A 275 2.90 -29.29 2.16
N ALA A 276 3.42 -30.39 2.72
CA ALA A 276 4.15 -30.38 3.98
C ALA A 276 5.45 -29.55 3.93
N ASP A 277 6.14 -29.50 2.79
CA ASP A 277 7.36 -28.70 2.62
C ASP A 277 7.02 -27.22 2.65
N LEU A 278 5.99 -26.78 1.93
CA LEU A 278 5.52 -25.41 1.95
C LEU A 278 5.09 -24.98 3.36
N VAL A 279 4.35 -25.85 4.07
CA VAL A 279 3.93 -25.61 5.47
C VAL A 279 5.14 -25.39 6.36
N ALA A 280 6.12 -26.32 6.34
CA ALA A 280 7.33 -26.21 7.15
C ALA A 280 8.11 -24.92 6.86
N ARG A 281 8.27 -24.57 5.59
CA ARG A 281 8.94 -23.31 5.19
C ARG A 281 8.25 -22.07 5.72
N VAL A 282 6.91 -22.05 5.75
CA VAL A 282 6.14 -20.92 6.28
C VAL A 282 6.21 -20.85 7.80
N GLU A 283 6.06 -21.98 8.49
CA GLU A 283 6.15 -22.05 9.96
C GLU A 283 7.54 -21.65 10.48
N GLU A 284 8.59 -22.13 9.84
CA GLU A 284 9.99 -21.85 10.18
C GLU A 284 10.51 -20.51 9.60
N HIS A 285 9.69 -19.79 8.82
CA HIS A 285 10.09 -18.59 8.09
C HIS A 285 11.34 -18.78 7.21
N HIS A 286 11.48 -19.97 6.62
CA HIS A 286 12.60 -20.34 5.76
C HIS A 286 12.25 -20.08 4.29
N PHE A 287 12.75 -18.96 3.74
CA PHE A 287 12.48 -18.55 2.37
C PHE A 287 13.76 -18.34 1.58
N GLU A 288 13.66 -18.51 0.26
CA GLU A 288 14.79 -18.29 -0.64
C GLU A 288 15.31 -16.85 -0.52
N PRO A 289 16.62 -16.67 -0.43
CA PRO A 289 17.23 -15.35 -0.40
C PRO A 289 16.92 -14.57 -1.69
N VAL A 290 16.72 -13.27 -1.53
CA VAL A 290 16.67 -12.35 -2.65
C VAL A 290 18.08 -12.20 -3.23
N THR A 291 18.26 -12.51 -4.50
CA THR A 291 19.56 -12.50 -5.17
C THR A 291 19.84 -11.22 -5.92
N GLU A 292 18.79 -10.54 -6.40
CA GLU A 292 18.88 -9.35 -7.24
C GLU A 292 17.82 -8.31 -6.83
N ALA A 293 18.22 -7.04 -6.87
CA ALA A 293 17.32 -5.90 -6.74
C ALA A 293 17.05 -5.27 -8.10
N GLN A 294 15.82 -4.82 -8.33
CA GLN A 294 15.46 -4.09 -9.55
C GLN A 294 16.19 -2.74 -9.56
N TRP A 295 16.86 -2.41 -10.63
CA TRP A 295 17.64 -1.17 -10.74
C TRP A 295 17.25 -0.39 -11.97
N ARG A 296 17.19 0.92 -11.83
CA ARG A 296 17.04 1.88 -12.91
C ARG A 296 18.01 3.03 -12.67
N ASN A 297 18.61 3.54 -13.74
CA ASN A 297 19.50 4.68 -13.64
C ASN A 297 18.76 5.91 -13.10
N GLY A 298 19.30 6.55 -12.07
CA GLY A 298 18.79 7.79 -11.48
C GLY A 298 19.45 9.05 -12.06
N ASP A 299 20.63 8.91 -12.67
CA ASP A 299 21.34 10.01 -13.33
C ASP A 299 20.85 10.15 -14.77
N LEU A 300 19.73 10.86 -14.91
CA LEU A 300 19.05 11.03 -16.20
C LEU A 300 19.65 12.20 -16.99
N ASP A 301 19.89 11.96 -18.29
CA ASP A 301 20.41 12.96 -19.21
C ASP A 301 19.27 13.71 -19.93
N PHE A 302 19.06 14.96 -19.56
CA PHE A 302 18.04 15.83 -20.12
C PHE A 302 18.56 16.74 -21.25
N GLN A 303 19.62 16.38 -21.94
CA GLN A 303 20.11 17.16 -23.10
C GLN A 303 19.24 16.95 -24.35
N SER A 304 18.64 15.78 -24.52
CA SER A 304 17.68 15.47 -25.57
C SER A 304 16.78 14.29 -25.19
N LEU A 305 15.63 14.14 -25.85
CA LEU A 305 14.76 12.97 -25.64
C LEU A 305 15.49 11.65 -25.88
N ALA A 306 16.35 11.59 -26.91
CA ALA A 306 17.15 10.42 -27.18
C ALA A 306 18.19 10.14 -26.08
N ALA A 307 18.80 11.19 -25.50
CA ALA A 307 19.72 11.06 -24.38
C ALA A 307 18.99 10.59 -23.12
N LEU A 308 17.80 11.14 -22.83
CA LEU A 308 16.97 10.73 -21.72
C LEU A 308 16.58 9.25 -21.82
N LEU A 309 16.09 8.81 -22.97
CA LEU A 309 15.75 7.39 -23.21
C LEU A 309 16.94 6.45 -23.08
N ARG A 310 18.12 6.85 -23.60
CA ARG A 310 19.36 6.07 -23.44
C ARG A 310 19.80 5.99 -21.99
N SER A 311 19.70 7.10 -21.24
CA SER A 311 20.09 7.11 -19.83
C SER A 311 19.17 6.24 -18.97
N LEU A 312 17.86 6.18 -19.26
CA LEU A 312 16.91 5.27 -18.62
C LEU A 312 17.22 3.79 -18.92
N ALA A 313 17.62 3.50 -20.15
CA ALA A 313 17.97 2.14 -20.61
C ALA A 313 19.38 1.67 -20.20
N ALA A 314 20.11 2.44 -19.39
CA ALA A 314 21.45 2.08 -18.96
C ALA A 314 21.48 0.71 -18.25
N PRO A 315 22.48 -0.15 -18.51
CA PRO A 315 22.59 -1.45 -17.85
C PRO A 315 22.92 -1.29 -16.36
N ALA A 316 22.54 -2.29 -15.57
CA ALA A 316 22.85 -2.32 -14.14
C ALA A 316 24.38 -2.32 -13.92
N PRO A 317 24.90 -1.45 -13.03
CA PRO A 317 26.35 -1.20 -12.95
C PRO A 317 27.14 -2.28 -12.22
N ARG A 318 26.49 -3.19 -11.49
CA ARG A 318 27.18 -4.22 -10.69
C ARG A 318 26.30 -5.43 -10.38
N SER A 319 26.94 -6.52 -9.99
CA SER A 319 26.30 -7.75 -9.54
C SER A 319 25.34 -7.49 -8.36
N GLY A 320 24.22 -8.20 -8.32
CA GLY A 320 23.13 -8.02 -7.35
C GLY A 320 22.11 -6.95 -7.76
N LEU A 321 22.35 -6.25 -8.88
CA LEU A 321 21.39 -5.35 -9.50
C LEU A 321 20.97 -5.91 -10.86
N LYS A 322 19.67 -5.86 -11.12
CA LYS A 322 19.06 -6.24 -12.39
C LYS A 322 18.33 -5.05 -12.98
N ALA A 323 18.55 -4.77 -14.26
CA ALA A 323 17.78 -3.73 -14.93
C ALA A 323 16.29 -4.03 -14.79
N SER A 324 15.54 -3.06 -14.27
CA SER A 324 14.09 -3.17 -14.11
C SER A 324 13.41 -3.38 -15.46
N ALA A 325 12.28 -4.08 -15.47
CA ALA A 325 11.41 -4.05 -16.62
C ALA A 325 10.97 -2.60 -16.89
N GLU A 326 10.60 -2.33 -18.15
CA GLU A 326 10.10 -1.01 -18.53
C GLU A 326 8.88 -0.62 -17.66
N ALA A 327 9.03 0.46 -16.91
CA ALA A 327 7.98 0.97 -16.04
C ALA A 327 6.97 1.83 -16.82
N LEU A 328 5.81 2.09 -16.24
CA LEU A 328 4.73 2.85 -16.88
C LEU A 328 5.21 4.24 -17.36
N ASP A 329 5.99 4.94 -16.56
CA ASP A 329 6.55 6.26 -16.88
C ASP A 329 7.48 6.22 -18.10
N GLU A 330 8.28 5.15 -18.25
CA GLU A 330 9.15 4.94 -19.41
C GLU A 330 8.35 4.60 -20.67
N THR A 331 7.32 3.74 -20.52
CA THR A 331 6.42 3.37 -21.64
C THR A 331 5.71 4.61 -22.18
N VAL A 332 5.15 5.43 -21.28
CA VAL A 332 4.48 6.68 -21.64
C VAL A 332 5.45 7.67 -22.27
N LEU A 333 6.64 7.84 -21.69
CA LEU A 333 7.68 8.71 -22.26
C LEU A 333 8.06 8.28 -23.68
N ARG A 334 8.25 6.98 -23.92
CA ARG A 334 8.61 6.43 -25.23
C ARG A 334 7.53 6.69 -26.27
N GLN A 335 6.26 6.51 -25.89
CA GLN A 335 5.11 6.78 -26.76
C GLN A 335 4.99 8.27 -27.09
N LEU A 336 5.15 9.15 -26.08
CA LEU A 336 5.11 10.60 -26.30
C LEU A 336 6.32 11.11 -27.11
N ALA A 337 7.49 10.53 -26.91
CA ALA A 337 8.69 10.88 -27.68
C ALA A 337 8.59 10.52 -29.19
N ALA A 338 7.71 9.61 -29.57
CA ALA A 338 7.41 9.29 -30.96
C ALA A 338 6.50 10.32 -31.64
N ASP A 339 5.85 11.21 -30.87
CA ASP A 339 4.99 12.27 -31.40
C ASP A 339 5.81 13.51 -31.78
N ALA A 340 5.77 13.86 -33.07
CA ALA A 340 6.50 15.02 -33.59
C ALA A 340 6.06 16.37 -32.96
N ALA A 341 4.82 16.48 -32.50
CA ALA A 341 4.33 17.67 -31.81
C ALA A 341 4.99 17.81 -30.42
N ILE A 342 5.08 16.71 -29.69
CA ILE A 342 5.76 16.66 -28.39
C ILE A 342 7.25 16.94 -28.54
N THR A 343 7.91 16.30 -29.53
CA THR A 343 9.34 16.49 -29.80
C THR A 343 9.68 17.97 -30.09
N ARG A 344 8.83 18.67 -30.83
CA ARG A 344 9.02 20.10 -31.09
C ARG A 344 8.94 20.98 -29.84
N VAL A 345 8.06 20.63 -28.90
CA VAL A 345 7.90 21.36 -27.62
C VAL A 345 9.09 21.07 -26.69
N CYS A 346 9.67 19.89 -26.77
CA CYS A 346 10.84 19.48 -25.97
C CYS A 346 12.19 20.03 -26.52
N ALA A 347 12.21 21.33 -26.85
CA ALA A 347 13.39 21.97 -27.40
C ALA A 347 14.48 22.32 -26.36
N ASP A 348 14.13 22.38 -25.09
CA ASP A 348 15.05 22.72 -23.99
C ASP A 348 14.96 21.74 -22.81
N ARG A 349 15.97 21.80 -21.94
CA ARG A 349 16.06 20.98 -20.72
C ARG A 349 14.82 21.12 -19.81
N SER A 350 14.27 22.33 -19.69
CA SER A 350 13.14 22.61 -18.81
C SER A 350 11.86 21.92 -19.31
N ALA A 351 11.64 21.91 -20.63
CA ALA A 351 10.53 21.20 -21.25
C ALA A 351 10.66 19.68 -21.08
N MET A 352 11.87 19.14 -21.22
CA MET A 352 12.12 17.72 -21.01
C MET A 352 11.92 17.28 -19.55
N LEU A 353 12.33 18.11 -18.58
CA LEU A 353 12.04 17.86 -17.15
C LEU A 353 10.54 17.84 -16.89
N ARG A 354 9.77 18.79 -17.47
CA ARG A 354 8.29 18.81 -17.34
C ARG A 354 7.63 17.59 -18.01
N LEU A 355 8.15 17.15 -19.16
CA LEU A 355 7.66 15.94 -19.81
C LEU A 355 7.89 14.72 -18.91
N TRP A 356 9.10 14.57 -18.39
CA TRP A 356 9.42 13.47 -17.48
C TRP A 356 8.57 13.51 -16.21
N ASP A 357 8.40 14.68 -15.62
CA ASP A 357 7.51 14.87 -14.47
C ASP A 357 6.06 14.47 -14.78
N ALA A 358 5.54 14.82 -15.95
CA ALA A 358 4.20 14.43 -16.37
C ALA A 358 4.10 12.90 -16.58
N CYS A 359 5.11 12.27 -17.18
CA CYS A 359 5.16 10.83 -17.38
C CYS A 359 5.14 10.04 -16.06
N GLN A 360 5.62 10.60 -14.97
CA GLN A 360 5.62 9.97 -13.64
C GLN A 360 4.24 9.98 -12.97
N THR A 361 3.20 10.52 -13.60
CA THR A 361 1.83 10.48 -13.08
C THR A 361 1.35 9.03 -12.95
N PRO A 362 0.96 8.55 -11.75
CA PRO A 362 0.56 7.17 -11.57
C PRO A 362 -0.81 6.89 -12.19
N ASP A 363 -0.99 5.70 -12.75
CA ASP A 363 -2.31 5.22 -13.19
C ASP A 363 -3.04 4.50 -12.06
N PHE A 364 -3.67 5.26 -11.18
CA PHE A 364 -4.51 4.71 -10.13
C PHE A 364 -5.81 4.09 -10.65
N ARG A 365 -6.28 4.55 -11.80
CA ARG A 365 -7.55 4.11 -12.40
C ARG A 365 -7.45 2.75 -13.06
N LYS A 366 -6.21 2.33 -13.41
CA LYS A 366 -5.94 1.10 -14.18
C LYS A 366 -6.82 1.01 -15.44
N THR A 367 -6.95 2.15 -16.11
CA THR A 367 -7.69 2.27 -17.37
C THR A 367 -6.88 1.68 -18.53
N THR A 368 -7.37 1.88 -19.75
CA THR A 368 -6.59 1.47 -20.92
C THR A 368 -5.29 2.25 -21.02
N PRO A 369 -4.22 1.68 -21.57
CA PRO A 369 -2.95 2.42 -21.78
C PRO A 369 -3.16 3.73 -22.54
N ASP A 370 -4.07 3.76 -23.50
CA ASP A 370 -4.39 4.95 -24.31
C ASP A 370 -5.06 6.06 -23.47
N ASP A 371 -5.90 5.71 -22.49
CA ASP A 371 -6.54 6.69 -21.61
C ASP A 371 -5.52 7.35 -20.69
N HIS A 372 -4.58 6.58 -20.17
CA HIS A 372 -3.50 7.11 -19.34
C HIS A 372 -2.55 7.98 -20.16
N LEU A 373 -2.15 7.52 -21.35
CA LEU A 373 -1.31 8.28 -22.28
C LEU A 373 -1.96 9.63 -22.64
N ARG A 374 -3.28 9.65 -22.87
CA ARG A 374 -4.05 10.85 -23.18
C ARG A 374 -4.01 11.84 -22.02
N LEU A 375 -4.25 11.35 -20.80
CA LEU A 375 -4.15 12.17 -19.59
C LEU A 375 -2.77 12.83 -19.45
N VAL A 376 -1.69 12.04 -19.58
CA VAL A 376 -0.32 12.56 -19.46
C VAL A 376 0.01 13.56 -20.58
N ARG A 377 -0.47 13.30 -21.82
CA ARG A 377 -0.33 14.23 -22.92
C ARG A 377 -1.01 15.57 -22.64
N ASP A 378 -2.23 15.55 -22.11
CA ASP A 378 -3.00 16.77 -21.75
C ASP A 378 -2.26 17.54 -20.65
N LEU A 379 -1.82 16.86 -19.60
CA LEU A 379 -1.05 17.48 -18.52
C LEU A 379 0.22 18.14 -19.05
N PHE A 380 1.01 17.41 -19.86
CA PHE A 380 2.22 17.99 -20.47
C PHE A 380 1.90 19.17 -21.36
N GLY A 381 0.82 19.12 -22.16
CA GLY A 381 0.34 20.24 -22.98
C GLY A 381 0.12 21.49 -22.13
N HIS A 382 -0.60 21.40 -21.04
CA HIS A 382 -0.82 22.50 -20.11
C HIS A 382 0.46 23.01 -19.45
N LEU A 383 1.36 22.11 -19.06
CA LEU A 383 2.64 22.45 -18.43
C LEU A 383 3.67 23.06 -19.40
N SER A 384 3.44 22.98 -20.71
CA SER A 384 4.36 23.42 -21.74
C SER A 384 3.92 24.67 -22.50
N THR A 385 2.66 25.07 -22.35
CA THR A 385 2.07 26.20 -23.06
C THR A 385 1.50 27.25 -22.09
N GLY A 386 1.31 28.47 -22.56
CA GLY A 386 0.68 29.54 -21.80
C GLY A 386 1.36 29.80 -20.44
N THR A 387 0.59 29.69 -19.37
CA THR A 387 1.08 29.89 -17.99
C THR A 387 2.02 28.78 -17.49
N ARG A 388 2.19 27.70 -18.25
CA ARG A 388 2.90 26.47 -17.87
C ARG A 388 2.35 25.83 -16.60
N ARG A 389 1.04 25.93 -16.42
CA ARG A 389 0.30 25.34 -15.30
C ARG A 389 -0.97 24.68 -15.81
N VAL A 390 -1.46 23.72 -15.08
CA VAL A 390 -2.76 23.09 -15.34
C VAL A 390 -3.85 24.11 -15.04
N PRO A 391 -4.76 24.38 -16.00
CA PRO A 391 -5.83 25.36 -15.80
C PRO A 391 -6.83 24.94 -14.73
N ASP A 392 -7.35 25.92 -13.97
CA ASP A 392 -8.40 25.70 -12.98
C ASP A 392 -9.67 25.11 -13.61
N ASP A 393 -10.04 25.55 -14.81
CA ASP A 393 -11.21 25.01 -15.54
C ASP A 393 -11.04 23.53 -15.89
N TRP A 394 -9.83 23.11 -16.22
CA TRP A 394 -9.54 21.68 -16.47
C TRP A 394 -9.71 20.87 -15.20
N MET A 395 -9.13 21.30 -14.07
CA MET A 395 -9.29 20.65 -12.77
C MET A 395 -10.76 20.60 -12.35
N ALA A 396 -11.48 21.70 -12.47
CA ALA A 396 -12.91 21.78 -12.16
C ALA A 396 -13.75 20.83 -13.03
N GLY A 397 -13.42 20.73 -14.32
CA GLY A 397 -14.05 19.81 -15.25
C GLY A 397 -13.86 18.35 -14.88
N GLN A 398 -12.62 17.96 -14.53
CA GLN A 398 -12.31 16.61 -14.08
C GLN A 398 -13.02 16.25 -12.77
N LEU A 399 -13.00 17.16 -11.78
CA LEU A 399 -13.65 16.92 -10.48
C LEU A 399 -15.16 16.77 -10.61
N ARG A 400 -15.83 17.60 -11.42
CA ARG A 400 -17.28 17.50 -11.64
C ARG A 400 -17.73 16.15 -12.17
N GLN A 401 -16.93 15.50 -13.01
CA GLN A 401 -17.22 14.14 -13.52
C GLN A 401 -17.16 13.09 -12.42
N LEU A 402 -16.34 13.31 -11.40
CA LEU A 402 -16.11 12.38 -10.29
C LEU A 402 -17.02 12.66 -9.08
N ASP A 403 -17.56 13.88 -8.95
CA ASP A 403 -18.37 14.31 -7.79
C ASP A 403 -19.81 13.76 -7.86
N ARG A 404 -19.91 12.43 -7.76
CA ARG A 404 -21.17 11.70 -7.75
C ARG A 404 -21.07 10.57 -6.74
N THR A 405 -21.99 10.52 -5.77
CA THR A 405 -22.06 9.51 -4.70
C THR A 405 -23.02 8.35 -5.03
N ASP A 406 -23.72 8.41 -6.16
CA ASP A 406 -24.58 7.35 -6.66
C ASP A 406 -23.76 6.18 -7.24
N GLY A 407 -24.40 5.03 -7.37
CA GLY A 407 -23.82 3.82 -7.96
C GLY A 407 -23.37 2.78 -6.94
N GLU A 408 -22.85 1.67 -7.45
CA GLU A 408 -22.40 0.53 -6.69
C GLU A 408 -20.92 0.68 -6.27
N ILE A 409 -20.42 -0.28 -5.50
CA ILE A 409 -19.07 -0.31 -4.92
C ILE A 409 -18.00 -0.08 -5.99
N ASP A 410 -18.10 -0.73 -7.15
CA ASP A 410 -17.11 -0.62 -8.24
C ASP A 410 -17.09 0.78 -8.87
N ALA A 411 -18.26 1.38 -9.05
CA ALA A 411 -18.36 2.76 -9.57
C ALA A 411 -17.73 3.78 -8.62
N LEU A 412 -17.96 3.65 -7.32
CA LEU A 412 -17.36 4.48 -6.28
C LEU A 412 -15.85 4.26 -6.19
N SER A 413 -15.38 3.03 -6.28
CA SER A 413 -13.95 2.67 -6.30
C SER A 413 -13.24 3.27 -7.51
N THR A 414 -13.87 3.25 -8.68
CA THR A 414 -13.33 3.87 -9.92
C THR A 414 -13.24 5.38 -9.79
N ARG A 415 -14.26 6.04 -9.23
CA ARG A 415 -14.22 7.49 -8.97
C ARG A 415 -13.15 7.86 -7.96
N LEU A 416 -13.01 7.10 -6.88
CA LEU A 416 -11.93 7.30 -5.90
C LEU A 416 -10.55 7.21 -6.55
N ALA A 417 -10.33 6.25 -7.45
CA ALA A 417 -9.10 6.15 -8.21
C ALA A 417 -8.84 7.38 -9.09
N GLY A 418 -9.90 7.94 -9.70
CA GLY A 418 -9.84 9.20 -10.43
C GLY A 418 -9.47 10.39 -9.53
N VAL A 419 -10.10 10.49 -8.36
CA VAL A 419 -9.77 11.54 -7.36
C VAL A 419 -8.32 11.45 -6.91
N ARG A 420 -7.79 10.24 -6.70
CA ARG A 420 -6.37 10.05 -6.35
C ARG A 420 -5.43 10.59 -7.42
N THR A 421 -5.76 10.43 -8.70
CA THR A 421 -4.99 11.01 -9.81
C THR A 421 -4.99 12.54 -9.74
N LEU A 422 -6.15 13.16 -9.49
CA LEU A 422 -6.24 14.63 -9.35
C LEU A 422 -5.56 15.13 -8.07
N ALA A 423 -5.63 14.36 -6.98
CA ALA A 423 -4.89 14.66 -5.76
C ALA A 423 -3.37 14.64 -6.00
N TYR A 424 -2.88 13.68 -6.80
CA TYR A 424 -1.47 13.65 -7.22
C TYR A 424 -1.10 14.93 -7.97
N VAL A 425 -1.90 15.35 -8.97
CA VAL A 425 -1.70 16.61 -9.72
C VAL A 425 -1.68 17.82 -8.78
N ALA A 426 -2.62 17.87 -7.82
CA ALA A 426 -2.72 18.96 -6.84
C ALA A 426 -1.54 19.05 -5.87
N ASN A 427 -0.82 17.94 -5.67
CA ASN A 427 0.34 17.90 -4.79
C ASN A 427 1.69 18.09 -5.52
N ARG A 428 1.69 18.19 -6.86
CA ARG A 428 2.92 18.47 -7.62
C ARG A 428 3.32 19.94 -7.47
N PRO A 429 4.61 20.21 -7.23
CA PRO A 429 5.11 21.59 -7.16
C PRO A 429 4.85 22.34 -8.46
N ASP A 430 4.35 23.56 -8.36
CA ASP A 430 4.18 24.53 -9.47
C ASP A 430 3.26 24.09 -10.62
N TRP A 431 2.53 22.97 -10.48
CA TRP A 431 1.59 22.54 -11.52
C TRP A 431 0.27 23.33 -11.53
N LEU A 432 -0.13 23.91 -10.40
CA LEU A 432 -1.36 24.67 -10.23
C LEU A 432 -1.07 26.07 -9.67
N ALA A 433 -1.92 27.02 -10.01
CA ALA A 433 -1.83 28.39 -9.48
C ALA A 433 -2.18 28.41 -7.98
N ASP A 434 -3.30 27.79 -7.61
CA ASP A 434 -3.75 27.62 -6.22
C ASP A 434 -3.81 26.14 -5.83
N ALA A 435 -2.64 25.55 -5.61
CA ALA A 435 -2.53 24.17 -5.20
C ALA A 435 -3.22 23.88 -3.84
N ALA A 436 -3.31 24.86 -2.93
CA ALA A 436 -3.95 24.71 -1.64
C ALA A 436 -5.46 24.51 -1.79
N HIS A 437 -6.11 25.31 -2.63
CA HIS A 437 -7.52 25.16 -2.97
C HIS A 437 -7.83 23.77 -3.54
N TRP A 438 -7.07 23.36 -4.57
CA TRP A 438 -7.30 22.08 -5.24
C TRP A 438 -7.01 20.85 -4.35
N ARG A 439 -6.01 20.93 -3.48
CA ARG A 439 -5.77 19.89 -2.45
C ARG A 439 -6.94 19.78 -1.48
N SER A 440 -7.52 20.90 -1.07
CA SER A 440 -8.70 20.90 -0.19
C SER A 440 -9.92 20.28 -0.87
N LEU A 441 -10.18 20.64 -2.13
CA LEU A 441 -11.32 20.10 -2.90
C LEU A 441 -11.17 18.61 -3.17
N THR A 442 -10.00 18.15 -3.63
CA THR A 442 -9.75 16.72 -3.91
C THR A 442 -9.86 15.88 -2.65
N ARG A 443 -9.35 16.38 -1.52
CA ARG A 443 -9.47 15.69 -0.22
C ARG A 443 -10.93 15.63 0.23
N GLY A 444 -11.68 16.71 0.16
CA GLY A 444 -13.10 16.73 0.53
C GLY A 444 -13.94 15.75 -0.31
N LEU A 445 -13.63 15.65 -1.61
CA LEU A 445 -14.29 14.68 -2.49
C LEU A 445 -13.87 13.24 -2.17
N GLU A 446 -12.59 12.98 -1.93
CA GLU A 446 -12.09 11.67 -1.50
C GLU A 446 -12.78 11.22 -0.21
N ASP A 447 -12.95 12.12 0.76
CA ASP A 447 -13.60 11.82 2.04
C ASP A 447 -15.08 11.47 1.84
N ARG A 448 -15.85 12.25 1.05
CA ARG A 448 -17.27 11.96 0.77
C ARG A 448 -17.46 10.62 0.05
N LEU A 449 -16.69 10.37 -1.00
CA LEU A 449 -16.77 9.10 -1.74
C LEU A 449 -16.34 7.91 -0.87
N SER A 450 -15.35 8.10 0.00
CA SER A 450 -14.89 7.07 0.93
C SER A 450 -15.94 6.71 1.97
N ASP A 451 -16.64 7.70 2.52
CA ASP A 451 -17.73 7.48 3.47
C ASP A 451 -18.89 6.74 2.80
N THR A 452 -19.30 7.17 1.60
CA THR A 452 -20.34 6.49 0.83
C THR A 452 -19.95 5.05 0.49
N LEU A 453 -18.71 4.81 0.08
CA LEU A 453 -18.20 3.47 -0.20
C LEU A 453 -18.24 2.59 1.06
N HIS A 454 -17.84 3.14 2.21
CA HIS A 454 -17.92 2.43 3.49
C HIS A 454 -19.35 2.02 3.83
N GLU A 455 -20.33 2.93 3.68
CA GLU A 455 -21.75 2.65 3.89
C GLU A 455 -22.27 1.54 2.95
N LYS A 456 -21.90 1.57 1.68
CA LYS A 456 -22.25 0.53 0.71
C LYS A 456 -21.64 -0.84 1.07
N LEU A 457 -20.38 -0.87 1.50
CA LEU A 457 -19.73 -2.10 1.97
C LEU A 457 -20.44 -2.66 3.22
N MET A 458 -20.78 -1.79 4.18
CA MET A 458 -21.55 -2.21 5.36
C MET A 458 -22.92 -2.77 4.98
N ALA A 459 -23.68 -2.07 4.15
CA ALA A 459 -25.01 -2.51 3.74
C ALA A 459 -24.97 -3.86 3.01
N ARG A 460 -23.93 -4.08 2.20
CA ARG A 460 -23.79 -5.31 1.42
C ARG A 460 -23.26 -6.50 2.22
N PHE A 461 -22.31 -6.30 3.14
CA PHE A 461 -21.54 -7.39 3.76
C PHE A 461 -21.79 -7.58 5.26
N ILE A 462 -22.60 -6.75 5.91
CA ILE A 462 -22.86 -6.85 7.34
C ILE A 462 -24.36 -6.92 7.61
N ASP A 463 -24.76 -7.97 8.34
CA ASP A 463 -26.08 -8.08 8.95
C ASP A 463 -25.96 -7.96 10.48
N ARG A 464 -26.22 -6.75 10.99
CA ARG A 464 -26.08 -6.43 12.41
C ARG A 464 -26.93 -7.29 13.31
N ARG A 465 -28.14 -7.70 12.86
CA ARG A 465 -29.05 -8.55 13.65
C ARG A 465 -28.47 -9.95 13.79
N THR A 466 -28.06 -10.57 12.67
CA THR A 466 -27.42 -11.88 12.66
C THR A 466 -26.08 -11.86 13.41
N SER A 467 -25.27 -10.80 13.26
CA SER A 467 -24.01 -10.63 14.01
C SER A 467 -24.23 -10.59 15.53
N ALA A 468 -25.25 -9.87 16.00
CA ALA A 468 -25.58 -9.78 17.42
C ALA A 468 -26.05 -11.14 17.96
N LEU A 469 -26.90 -11.85 17.20
CA LEU A 469 -27.42 -13.17 17.55
C LEU A 469 -26.31 -14.23 17.65
N VAL A 470 -25.43 -14.29 16.67
CA VAL A 470 -24.30 -15.23 16.66
C VAL A 470 -23.34 -14.95 17.81
N ARG A 471 -23.12 -13.69 18.18
CA ARG A 471 -22.31 -13.32 19.34
C ARG A 471 -22.95 -13.75 20.66
N GLY A 472 -24.26 -13.47 20.85
CA GLY A 472 -25.01 -13.88 22.05
C GLY A 472 -24.99 -15.40 22.24
N LEU A 473 -25.22 -16.18 21.18
CA LEU A 473 -25.17 -17.64 21.22
C LEU A 473 -23.77 -18.18 21.55
N GLY A 474 -22.72 -17.44 21.16
CA GLY A 474 -21.31 -17.82 21.42
C GLY A 474 -20.81 -17.52 22.81
N GLN A 475 -21.45 -16.60 23.54
CA GLN A 475 -21.02 -16.18 24.89
C GLN A 475 -21.61 -17.03 26.02
N ARG A 476 -22.47 -18.01 25.73
CA ARG A 476 -23.18 -18.83 26.76
C ARG A 476 -23.84 -17.98 27.86
N GLU A 477 -24.20 -16.77 27.60
CA GLU A 477 -25.10 -16.04 28.48
C GLU A 477 -26.48 -16.67 28.34
N GLU A 478 -27.04 -17.12 29.43
CA GLU A 478 -28.44 -17.57 29.51
C GLU A 478 -29.28 -16.45 28.95
N ILE A 479 -29.85 -16.67 27.77
CA ILE A 479 -30.89 -15.79 27.24
C ILE A 479 -32.09 -16.04 28.16
N LEU A 480 -32.24 -15.23 29.18
CA LEU A 480 -33.46 -15.17 29.98
C LEU A 480 -34.56 -14.55 29.10
N ALA A 481 -35.18 -15.38 28.27
CA ALA A 481 -36.37 -15.00 27.55
C ALA A 481 -37.54 -15.14 28.49
N GLY A 482 -38.05 -14.04 29.00
CA GLY A 482 -39.32 -13.99 29.73
C GLY A 482 -40.46 -14.06 28.72
N VAL A 483 -41.32 -15.05 28.82
CA VAL A 483 -42.61 -15.08 28.09
C VAL A 483 -43.67 -14.43 28.99
N ALA A 484 -44.15 -13.26 28.58
CA ALA A 484 -45.26 -12.58 29.26
C ALA A 484 -46.56 -13.38 29.03
N ARG A 485 -47.55 -13.19 29.93
CA ARG A 485 -48.84 -13.92 29.86
C ARG A 485 -49.66 -13.67 28.60
N ASP A 486 -49.31 -12.67 27.82
CA ASP A 486 -49.88 -12.33 26.51
C ASP A 486 -49.12 -13.00 25.31
N GLY A 487 -48.13 -13.83 25.60
CA GLY A 487 -47.31 -14.51 24.56
C GLY A 487 -46.17 -13.68 23.97
N THR A 488 -45.92 -12.48 24.45
CA THR A 488 -44.79 -11.66 24.02
C THR A 488 -43.49 -12.19 24.64
N VAL A 489 -42.47 -12.41 23.82
CA VAL A 489 -41.13 -12.82 24.25
C VAL A 489 -40.27 -11.56 24.39
N THR A 490 -39.79 -11.28 25.59
CA THR A 490 -38.84 -10.17 25.88
C THR A 490 -37.52 -10.71 26.32
#